data_82a28a7d27e0bb6b4f242134ae9fc1b6
#
_entry.id   82a28a7d27e0bb6b4f242134ae9fc1b6
#
_cell.length_a   1.000
_cell.length_b   1.000
_cell.length_c   1.000
_cell.angle_alpha   90.00
_cell.angle_beta   90.00
_cell.angle_gamma   90.00
#
_symmetry.space_group_name_H-M   'P 1'
#
loop_
_entity.id
_entity.type
_entity.pdbx_description
1 polymer ?
#
loop_
_entity_poly.entity_id
_entity_poly.type
_entity_poly.pdbx_seq_one_letter_code
_entity_poly.pdbx_strand_id
1 'polypeptide(L)'
;TGTRRNIEDLVDNKRFELLRHNVTFPLFVEVDEIYNLACPASPVHYQWDPVQTTKTSVSGAINMLGLAKRLKARVLQASTSEVYGDPSVHPQPEHYWGNVNPVGSRSCYDEGKRCAETLFFDYRRQHGLSIKVARIFNTYGPNMRPDDGRVVSNFICQALLGQPITIYGEGLQTRSFCYVSDLIDGLDRMMNSPEDVTGPINIGNPREFTILELAEQILAITGSKSKIVKHPLPEDDPKQRQPDITLAEKLLGWRPTIELAEGLRRTIPYFEALLREHGKNLQERMIMQPAAGSR
;
A
#
# COMPACT_ATOMS: atom_id res chain seq x y z
N THR A 1 -4.66 7.16 7.51
CA THR A 1 -4.73 7.78 6.17
C THR A 1 -6.09 7.71 5.52
N GLY A 2 -6.98 6.78 5.94
CA GLY A 2 -8.37 6.74 5.47
C GLY A 2 -9.18 7.94 5.96
N THR A 3 -10.21 8.31 5.22
CA THR A 3 -11.17 9.36 5.60
C THR A 3 -12.59 8.78 5.64
N ARG A 4 -13.49 9.39 6.43
CA ARG A 4 -14.90 8.97 6.47
C ARG A 4 -15.56 9.05 5.10
N ARG A 5 -15.11 9.96 4.23
CA ARG A 5 -15.58 10.08 2.85
C ARG A 5 -15.47 8.76 2.06
N ASN A 6 -14.40 7.97 2.31
CA ASN A 6 -14.18 6.69 1.60
C ASN A 6 -15.24 5.62 1.90
N ILE A 7 -16.06 5.82 2.92
CA ILE A 7 -17.10 4.89 3.37
C ILE A 7 -18.47 5.58 3.46
N GLU A 8 -18.63 6.78 2.89
CA GLU A 8 -19.84 7.59 3.01
C GLU A 8 -21.06 6.84 2.47
N ASP A 9 -20.91 6.18 1.32
CA ASP A 9 -21.97 5.36 0.71
C ASP A 9 -22.35 4.12 1.54
N LEU A 10 -21.57 3.75 2.54
CA LEU A 10 -21.81 2.58 3.39
C LEU A 10 -22.47 2.95 4.73
N VAL A 11 -22.41 4.21 5.15
CA VAL A 11 -22.80 4.63 6.51
C VAL A 11 -24.25 4.29 6.83
N ASP A 12 -25.15 4.38 5.84
CA ASP A 12 -26.57 4.09 6.00
C ASP A 12 -26.94 2.63 5.67
N ASN A 13 -25.96 1.80 5.31
CA ASN A 13 -26.19 0.39 5.05
C ASN A 13 -26.33 -0.38 6.38
N LYS A 14 -27.47 -1.03 6.61
CA LYS A 14 -27.77 -1.80 7.83
C LYS A 14 -26.80 -2.97 8.10
N ARG A 15 -26.04 -3.39 7.09
CA ARG A 15 -25.00 -4.43 7.21
C ARG A 15 -23.59 -3.86 7.46
N PHE A 16 -23.47 -2.54 7.57
CA PHE A 16 -22.20 -1.86 7.81
C PHE A 16 -22.17 -1.22 9.19
N GLU A 17 -21.14 -1.49 9.96
CA GLU A 17 -20.88 -0.87 11.25
C GLU A 17 -19.48 -0.25 11.25
N LEU A 18 -19.37 1.01 11.66
CA LEU A 18 -18.09 1.72 11.82
C LEU A 18 -17.71 1.78 13.28
N LEU A 19 -16.70 1.00 13.66
CA LEU A 19 -16.11 1.05 14.99
C LEU A 19 -14.80 1.85 14.96
N ARG A 20 -14.71 2.93 15.74
CA ARG A 20 -13.44 3.66 15.95
C ARG A 20 -12.59 2.92 16.97
N HIS A 21 -11.49 2.34 16.51
CA HIS A 21 -10.60 1.56 17.36
C HIS A 21 -9.13 1.76 16.96
N ASN A 22 -8.23 1.70 17.95
CA ASN A 22 -6.80 1.62 17.73
C ASN A 22 -6.36 0.16 17.89
N VAL A 23 -5.92 -0.47 16.82
CA VAL A 23 -5.56 -1.90 16.79
C VAL A 23 -4.43 -2.30 17.75
N THR A 24 -3.69 -1.32 18.31
CA THR A 24 -2.70 -1.60 19.37
C THR A 24 -3.31 -2.01 20.69
N PHE A 25 -4.64 -1.90 20.82
CA PHE A 25 -5.41 -2.39 21.97
C PHE A 25 -6.27 -3.59 21.53
N PRO A 26 -6.59 -4.51 22.46
CA PRO A 26 -7.50 -5.62 22.18
C PRO A 26 -8.87 -5.16 21.71
N LEU A 27 -9.43 -5.89 20.75
CA LEU A 27 -10.77 -5.69 20.21
C LEU A 27 -11.67 -6.88 20.55
N PHE A 28 -12.90 -6.61 20.96
CA PHE A 28 -13.90 -7.62 21.29
C PHE A 28 -15.11 -7.47 20.39
N VAL A 29 -15.14 -8.25 19.32
CA VAL A 29 -16.21 -8.35 18.33
C VAL A 29 -16.38 -9.82 17.95
N GLU A 30 -17.50 -10.17 17.30
CA GLU A 30 -17.75 -11.51 16.76
C GLU A 30 -17.71 -11.41 15.23
N VAL A 31 -16.76 -12.12 14.61
CA VAL A 31 -16.52 -12.13 13.18
C VAL A 31 -15.97 -13.47 12.70
N ASP A 32 -16.22 -13.82 11.45
CA ASP A 32 -15.73 -15.05 10.80
C ASP A 32 -14.43 -14.81 10.04
N GLU A 33 -14.22 -13.57 9.57
CA GLU A 33 -13.05 -13.19 8.78
C GLU A 33 -12.48 -11.84 9.21
N ILE A 34 -11.16 -11.71 9.18
CA ILE A 34 -10.44 -10.50 9.55
C ILE A 34 -9.47 -10.11 8.42
N TYR A 35 -9.66 -8.93 7.83
CA TYR A 35 -8.68 -8.29 6.96
C TYR A 35 -7.87 -7.27 7.76
N ASN A 36 -6.68 -7.62 8.21
CA ASN A 36 -5.80 -6.70 8.92
C ASN A 36 -5.04 -5.80 7.94
N LEU A 37 -5.66 -4.67 7.60
CA LEU A 37 -5.10 -3.64 6.72
C LEU A 37 -4.53 -2.44 7.51
N ALA A 38 -4.53 -2.52 8.82
CA ALA A 38 -4.17 -1.41 9.69
C ALA A 38 -2.65 -1.20 9.74
N CYS A 39 -2.18 -0.15 9.08
CA CYS A 39 -0.85 0.48 9.27
C CYS A 39 -0.77 1.73 8.41
N PRO A 40 -0.11 2.82 8.84
CA PRO A 40 0.36 3.85 7.92
C PRO A 40 1.28 3.22 6.87
N ALA A 41 1.04 3.47 5.59
CA ALA A 41 1.73 2.76 4.50
C ALA A 41 2.44 3.68 3.51
N SER A 42 2.54 4.98 3.77
CA SER A 42 3.37 5.89 2.99
C SER A 42 4.47 6.50 3.87
N PRO A 43 5.66 6.81 3.30
CA PRO A 43 6.79 7.35 4.05
C PRO A 43 6.44 8.56 4.90
N VAL A 44 5.70 9.52 4.35
CA VAL A 44 5.25 10.73 5.06
C VAL A 44 4.45 10.40 6.32
N HIS A 45 3.63 9.35 6.27
CA HIS A 45 2.76 9.00 7.38
C HIS A 45 3.41 8.05 8.38
N TYR A 46 4.16 7.05 7.94
CA TYR A 46 4.77 6.11 8.87
C TYR A 46 6.01 6.69 9.58
N GLN A 47 6.69 7.66 8.97
CA GLN A 47 7.82 8.38 9.57
C GLN A 47 7.37 9.52 10.50
N TRP A 48 6.12 9.97 10.43
CA TRP A 48 5.59 10.98 11.35
C TRP A 48 5.60 10.51 12.81
N ASP A 49 5.18 9.27 13.06
CA ASP A 49 5.26 8.60 14.35
C ASP A 49 5.76 7.17 14.14
N PRO A 50 7.09 6.98 14.03
CA PRO A 50 7.67 5.67 13.72
C PRO A 50 7.44 4.65 14.84
N VAL A 51 7.39 5.08 16.10
CA VAL A 51 7.10 4.20 17.23
C VAL A 51 5.67 3.69 17.15
N GLN A 52 4.70 4.57 16.88
CA GLN A 52 3.31 4.15 16.70
C GLN A 52 3.14 3.25 15.47
N THR A 53 3.88 3.49 14.40
CA THR A 53 3.88 2.64 13.20
C THR A 53 4.33 1.22 13.54
N THR A 54 5.44 1.08 14.26
CA THR A 54 5.93 -0.24 14.74
C THR A 54 4.91 -0.91 15.65
N LYS A 55 4.34 -0.18 16.63
CA LYS A 55 3.28 -0.71 17.50
C LYS A 55 2.07 -1.16 16.71
N THR A 56 1.63 -0.41 15.71
CA THR A 56 0.47 -0.78 14.88
C THR A 56 0.74 -2.07 14.12
N SER A 57 1.93 -2.24 13.55
CA SER A 57 2.30 -3.46 12.83
C SER A 57 2.43 -4.67 13.77
N VAL A 58 3.11 -4.52 14.91
CA VAL A 58 3.45 -5.65 15.80
C VAL A 58 2.32 -5.93 16.80
N SER A 59 1.98 -4.96 17.66
CA SER A 59 0.91 -5.14 18.66
C SER A 59 -0.45 -5.32 17.99
N GLY A 60 -0.69 -4.59 16.88
CA GLY A 60 -1.90 -4.76 16.08
C GLY A 60 -2.02 -6.18 15.51
N ALA A 61 -0.94 -6.74 14.98
CA ALA A 61 -0.93 -8.14 14.52
C ALA A 61 -1.22 -9.12 15.67
N ILE A 62 -0.58 -8.95 16.84
CA ILE A 62 -0.82 -9.79 18.01
C ILE A 62 -2.29 -9.74 18.42
N ASN A 63 -2.90 -8.55 18.48
CA ASN A 63 -4.30 -8.38 18.88
C ASN A 63 -5.26 -9.03 17.87
N MET A 64 -5.03 -8.85 16.55
CA MET A 64 -5.86 -9.46 15.52
C MET A 64 -5.71 -10.99 15.48
N LEU A 65 -4.50 -11.51 15.69
CA LEU A 65 -4.24 -12.95 15.81
C LEU A 65 -4.89 -13.54 17.08
N GLY A 66 -4.84 -12.81 18.20
CA GLY A 66 -5.53 -13.18 19.44
C GLY A 66 -7.06 -13.22 19.27
N LEU A 67 -7.62 -12.23 18.57
CA LEU A 67 -9.04 -12.19 18.21
C LEU A 67 -9.40 -13.38 17.30
N ALA A 68 -8.64 -13.59 16.23
CA ALA A 68 -8.85 -14.69 15.29
C ALA A 68 -8.77 -16.07 16.00
N LYS A 69 -7.82 -16.24 16.93
CA LYS A 69 -7.70 -17.47 17.74
C LYS A 69 -8.93 -17.70 18.61
N ARG A 70 -9.42 -16.65 19.30
CA ARG A 70 -10.61 -16.72 20.15
C ARG A 70 -11.85 -17.16 19.37
N LEU A 71 -12.02 -16.58 18.16
CA LEU A 71 -13.21 -16.79 17.33
C LEU A 71 -13.09 -17.98 16.37
N LYS A 72 -11.89 -18.54 16.18
CA LYS A 72 -11.55 -19.47 15.09
C LYS A 72 -11.78 -18.83 13.72
N ALA A 73 -11.65 -17.51 13.62
CA ALA A 73 -11.81 -16.74 12.42
C ALA A 73 -10.58 -16.87 11.51
N ARG A 74 -10.79 -16.78 10.20
CA ARG A 74 -9.71 -16.66 9.22
C ARG A 74 -9.17 -15.23 9.26
N VAL A 75 -7.84 -15.06 9.19
CA VAL A 75 -7.23 -13.73 9.24
C VAL A 75 -6.22 -13.52 8.12
N LEU A 76 -6.41 -12.42 7.37
CA LEU A 76 -5.49 -11.98 6.33
C LEU A 76 -4.66 -10.79 6.82
N GLN A 77 -3.33 -10.90 6.67
CA GLN A 77 -2.38 -9.82 6.89
C GLN A 77 -2.05 -9.12 5.57
N ALA A 78 -2.32 -7.83 5.52
CA ALA A 78 -1.72 -6.96 4.51
C ALA A 78 -0.24 -6.73 4.86
N SER A 79 0.62 -7.54 4.28
CA SER A 79 2.05 -7.32 4.24
C SER A 79 2.39 -6.40 3.05
N THR A 80 3.65 -6.29 2.69
CA THR A 80 4.13 -5.30 1.73
C THR A 80 5.35 -5.80 0.97
N SER A 81 5.59 -5.26 -0.22
CA SER A 81 6.85 -5.44 -0.94
C SER A 81 8.06 -4.85 -0.21
N GLU A 82 7.84 -3.97 0.77
CA GLU A 82 8.92 -3.39 1.59
C GLU A 82 9.66 -4.43 2.42
N VAL A 83 9.08 -5.61 2.67
CA VAL A 83 9.78 -6.74 3.32
C VAL A 83 11.00 -7.23 2.54
N TYR A 84 11.08 -6.90 1.26
CA TYR A 84 12.23 -7.19 0.40
C TYR A 84 13.37 -6.16 0.49
N GLY A 85 13.11 -4.96 1.05
CA GLY A 85 14.08 -3.89 1.19
C GLY A 85 14.61 -3.35 -0.14
N ASP A 86 15.93 -3.15 -0.25
CA ASP A 86 16.62 -2.89 -1.52
C ASP A 86 17.05 -4.23 -2.13
N PRO A 87 16.24 -4.84 -3.02
CA PRO A 87 16.40 -6.24 -3.39
C PRO A 87 17.57 -6.46 -4.33
N SER A 88 18.35 -7.52 -4.07
CA SER A 88 19.37 -8.05 -4.97
C SER A 88 18.82 -9.07 -5.98
N VAL A 89 17.54 -9.45 -5.86
CA VAL A 89 16.84 -10.38 -6.77
C VAL A 89 15.73 -9.65 -7.49
N HIS A 90 15.62 -9.83 -8.80
CA HIS A 90 14.67 -9.13 -9.64
C HIS A 90 14.16 -10.05 -10.77
N PRO A 91 12.83 -10.22 -10.97
CA PRO A 91 11.74 -9.81 -10.07
C PRO A 91 11.83 -10.52 -8.70
N GLN A 92 11.13 -9.97 -7.67
CA GLN A 92 11.16 -10.51 -6.31
C GLN A 92 10.19 -11.68 -6.15
N PRO A 93 10.68 -12.93 -5.96
CA PRO A 93 9.83 -14.07 -5.62
C PRO A 93 9.64 -14.17 -4.10
N GLU A 94 8.58 -14.85 -3.66
CA GLU A 94 8.22 -14.92 -2.24
C GLU A 94 9.24 -15.63 -1.35
N HIS A 95 10.04 -16.55 -1.90
CA HIS A 95 11.13 -17.24 -1.18
C HIS A 95 12.36 -16.37 -0.94
N TYR A 96 12.46 -15.20 -1.56
CA TYR A 96 13.53 -14.25 -1.32
C TYR A 96 13.32 -13.55 0.04
N TRP A 97 14.31 -13.63 0.92
CA TRP A 97 14.20 -13.12 2.30
C TRP A 97 14.35 -11.61 2.42
N GLY A 98 14.83 -10.97 1.36
CA GLY A 98 14.99 -9.52 1.33
C GLY A 98 16.36 -9.04 1.82
N ASN A 99 16.56 -7.73 1.65
CA ASN A 99 17.74 -6.98 2.09
C ASN A 99 17.25 -5.66 2.70
N VAL A 100 16.80 -5.72 3.97
CA VAL A 100 16.21 -4.59 4.70
C VAL A 100 17.25 -3.97 5.61
N ASN A 101 17.34 -2.64 5.63
CA ASN A 101 18.11 -1.91 6.63
C ASN A 101 17.34 -1.91 7.98
N PRO A 102 17.80 -2.64 9.02
CA PRO A 102 17.03 -2.80 10.26
C PRO A 102 17.01 -1.55 11.15
N VAL A 103 17.83 -0.55 10.87
CA VAL A 103 17.98 0.68 11.68
C VAL A 103 17.78 1.95 10.86
N GLY A 104 17.41 1.85 9.59
CA GLY A 104 17.15 2.98 8.70
C GLY A 104 15.85 3.71 9.03
N SER A 105 15.63 4.85 8.40
CA SER A 105 14.44 5.68 8.61
C SER A 105 13.12 5.00 8.22
N ARG A 106 13.18 3.94 7.40
CA ARG A 106 12.02 3.14 6.95
C ARG A 106 11.75 1.91 7.81
N SER A 107 12.69 1.51 8.70
CA SER A 107 12.65 0.26 9.46
C SER A 107 11.40 0.10 10.33
N CYS A 108 10.82 1.20 10.83
CA CYS A 108 9.58 1.17 11.61
C CYS A 108 8.42 0.51 10.85
N TYR A 109 8.39 0.66 9.53
CA TYR A 109 7.41 0.02 8.67
C TYR A 109 7.91 -1.33 8.17
N ASP A 110 9.10 -1.38 7.59
CA ASP A 110 9.66 -2.56 6.93
C ASP A 110 9.82 -3.73 7.92
N GLU A 111 10.54 -3.52 9.02
CA GLU A 111 10.73 -4.53 10.07
C GLU A 111 9.44 -4.79 10.87
N GLY A 112 8.58 -3.78 11.04
CA GLY A 112 7.26 -3.97 11.63
C GLY A 112 6.40 -4.96 10.84
N LYS A 113 6.42 -4.87 9.51
CA LYS A 113 5.69 -5.80 8.62
C LYS A 113 6.34 -7.18 8.57
N ARG A 114 7.68 -7.27 8.56
CA ARG A 114 8.42 -8.54 8.65
C ARG A 114 8.10 -9.27 9.97
N CYS A 115 8.10 -8.56 11.08
CA CYS A 115 7.71 -9.10 12.38
C CYS A 115 6.25 -9.59 12.37
N ALA A 116 5.33 -8.85 11.75
CA ALA A 116 3.94 -9.27 11.61
C ALA A 116 3.81 -10.59 10.82
N GLU A 117 4.55 -10.76 9.71
CA GLU A 117 4.59 -12.04 8.97
C GLU A 117 5.06 -13.17 9.89
N THR A 118 6.18 -12.98 10.63
CA THR A 118 6.68 -13.97 11.59
C THR A 118 5.60 -14.40 12.58
N LEU A 119 4.90 -13.43 13.20
CA LEU A 119 3.82 -13.69 14.15
C LEU A 119 2.68 -14.52 13.54
N PHE A 120 2.27 -14.19 12.29
CA PHE A 120 1.22 -14.93 11.60
C PHE A 120 1.60 -16.40 11.43
N PHE A 121 2.81 -16.69 10.94
CA PHE A 121 3.28 -18.06 10.78
C PHE A 121 3.51 -18.78 12.10
N ASP A 122 3.95 -18.10 13.17
CA ASP A 122 4.09 -18.68 14.50
C ASP A 122 2.74 -19.05 15.11
N TYR A 123 1.73 -18.18 15.00
CA TYR A 123 0.37 -18.52 15.45
C TYR A 123 -0.22 -19.70 14.68
N ARG A 124 0.06 -19.83 13.38
CA ARG A 124 -0.34 -21.02 12.61
C ARG A 124 0.37 -22.27 13.13
N ARG A 125 1.70 -22.22 13.29
CA ARG A 125 2.49 -23.39 13.77
C ARG A 125 2.07 -23.83 15.17
N GLN A 126 1.84 -22.87 16.06
CA GLN A 126 1.56 -23.13 17.47
C GLN A 126 0.07 -23.44 17.75
N HIS A 127 -0.83 -22.82 17.00
CA HIS A 127 -2.26 -22.83 17.31
C HIS A 127 -3.15 -23.34 16.19
N GLY A 128 -2.60 -23.70 15.04
CA GLY A 128 -3.37 -24.16 13.89
C GLY A 128 -4.27 -23.07 13.27
N LEU A 129 -3.92 -21.78 13.46
CA LEU A 129 -4.76 -20.68 13.03
C LEU A 129 -4.82 -20.60 11.49
N SER A 130 -6.02 -20.35 10.94
CA SER A 130 -6.23 -20.12 9.51
C SER A 130 -5.75 -18.71 9.14
N ILE A 131 -4.57 -18.62 8.53
CA ILE A 131 -3.92 -17.36 8.17
C ILE A 131 -3.79 -17.19 6.67
N LYS A 132 -3.74 -15.93 6.23
CA LYS A 132 -3.37 -15.50 4.88
C LYS A 132 -2.39 -14.35 4.96
N VAL A 133 -1.31 -14.35 4.15
CA VAL A 133 -0.30 -13.27 4.14
C VAL A 133 -0.11 -12.79 2.70
N ALA A 134 -0.57 -11.57 2.41
CA ALA A 134 -0.44 -10.93 1.10
C ALA A 134 0.68 -9.88 1.12
N ARG A 135 1.71 -10.02 0.28
CA ARG A 135 2.73 -9.00 0.04
C ARG A 135 2.27 -8.06 -1.07
N ILE A 136 1.74 -6.92 -0.66
CA ILE A 136 1.14 -5.93 -1.56
C ILE A 136 2.24 -5.06 -2.15
N PHE A 137 2.26 -4.97 -3.48
CA PHE A 137 3.10 -4.03 -4.22
C PHE A 137 2.40 -2.70 -4.44
N ASN A 138 3.10 -1.70 -5.03
CA ASN A 138 2.55 -0.36 -5.20
C ASN A 138 1.18 -0.38 -5.86
N THR A 139 0.20 0.11 -5.12
CA THR A 139 -1.20 0.15 -5.55
C THR A 139 -1.67 1.59 -5.65
N TYR A 140 -2.48 1.89 -6.65
CA TYR A 140 -3.05 3.20 -6.89
C TYR A 140 -4.52 3.09 -7.31
N GLY A 141 -5.27 4.19 -7.19
CA GLY A 141 -6.68 4.25 -7.59
C GLY A 141 -7.42 5.41 -6.95
N PRO A 142 -8.72 5.52 -7.18
CA PRO A 142 -9.60 6.43 -6.46
C PRO A 142 -9.52 6.23 -4.94
N ASN A 143 -9.97 7.22 -4.18
CA ASN A 143 -9.96 7.24 -2.71
C ASN A 143 -8.57 7.29 -2.05
N MET A 144 -7.48 7.42 -2.83
CA MET A 144 -6.20 7.85 -2.27
C MET A 144 -6.27 9.30 -1.81
N ARG A 145 -5.55 9.63 -0.75
CA ARG A 145 -5.40 11.02 -0.33
C ARG A 145 -4.51 11.79 -1.30
N PRO A 146 -4.85 13.04 -1.63
CA PRO A 146 -4.01 13.89 -2.48
C PRO A 146 -2.65 14.22 -1.83
N ASP A 147 -2.63 14.27 -0.49
CA ASP A 147 -1.45 14.49 0.35
C ASP A 147 -0.85 13.18 0.90
N ASP A 148 -1.02 12.06 0.18
CA ASP A 148 -0.51 10.75 0.62
C ASP A 148 1.02 10.63 0.51
N GLY A 149 1.64 11.45 -0.34
CA GLY A 149 3.09 11.44 -0.55
C GLY A 149 3.60 10.36 -1.52
N ARG A 150 2.73 9.48 -2.03
CA ARG A 150 3.10 8.50 -3.06
C ARG A 150 3.09 9.11 -4.46
N VAL A 151 3.95 8.58 -5.33
CA VAL A 151 4.26 9.16 -6.63
C VAL A 151 3.03 9.38 -7.53
N VAL A 152 2.09 8.42 -7.60
CA VAL A 152 0.92 8.54 -8.48
C VAL A 152 0.00 9.68 -8.03
N SER A 153 -0.36 9.75 -6.75
CA SER A 153 -1.20 10.83 -6.21
C SER A 153 -0.51 12.19 -6.35
N ASN A 154 0.78 12.26 -6.03
CA ASN A 154 1.55 13.50 -6.13
C ASN A 154 1.57 14.03 -7.57
N PHE A 155 1.92 13.19 -8.55
CA PHE A 155 2.02 13.60 -9.95
C PHE A 155 0.66 14.02 -10.52
N ILE A 156 -0.42 13.29 -10.21
CA ILE A 156 -1.78 13.66 -10.63
C ILE A 156 -2.14 15.04 -10.06
N CYS A 157 -1.96 15.25 -8.76
CA CYS A 157 -2.28 16.53 -8.13
C CYS A 157 -1.43 17.68 -8.69
N GLN A 158 -0.12 17.49 -8.85
CA GLN A 158 0.78 18.48 -9.43
C GLN A 158 0.37 18.83 -10.87
N ALA A 159 0.07 17.83 -11.70
CA ALA A 159 -0.38 18.05 -13.08
C ALA A 159 -1.69 18.84 -13.12
N LEU A 160 -2.70 18.47 -12.33
CA LEU A 160 -4.01 19.12 -12.30
C LEU A 160 -3.95 20.56 -11.74
N LEU A 161 -3.02 20.83 -10.84
CA LEU A 161 -2.80 22.17 -10.26
C LEU A 161 -1.86 23.05 -11.09
N GLY A 162 -1.31 22.55 -12.22
CA GLY A 162 -0.32 23.26 -13.03
C GLY A 162 1.01 23.50 -12.32
N GLN A 163 1.28 22.73 -11.24
CA GLN A 163 2.55 22.78 -10.50
C GLN A 163 3.61 21.94 -11.20
N PRO A 164 4.92 22.23 -11.00
CA PRO A 164 5.97 21.35 -11.50
C PRO A 164 5.83 19.93 -10.95
N ILE A 165 5.98 18.92 -11.81
CA ILE A 165 6.06 17.52 -11.40
C ILE A 165 7.46 17.25 -10.85
N THR A 166 7.53 16.85 -9.59
CA THR A 166 8.79 16.63 -8.86
C THR A 166 9.25 15.18 -8.99
N ILE A 167 10.35 14.96 -9.71
CA ILE A 167 11.00 13.65 -9.84
C ILE A 167 12.26 13.65 -8.98
N TYR A 168 12.45 12.57 -8.19
CA TYR A 168 13.67 12.36 -7.43
C TYR A 168 14.67 11.56 -8.25
N GLY A 169 15.94 12.01 -8.31
CA GLY A 169 16.96 11.47 -9.19
C GLY A 169 16.68 11.75 -10.67
N GLU A 170 17.17 10.89 -11.55
CA GLU A 170 16.96 11.00 -12.99
C GLU A 170 15.59 10.50 -13.47
N GLY A 171 14.79 9.87 -12.60
CA GLY A 171 13.52 9.28 -12.94
C GLY A 171 13.60 7.94 -13.67
N LEU A 172 14.79 7.35 -13.73
CA LEU A 172 15.04 6.05 -14.38
C LEU A 172 14.78 4.85 -13.46
N GLN A 173 14.58 5.07 -12.17
CA GLN A 173 14.17 4.03 -11.25
C GLN A 173 12.81 3.48 -11.66
N THR A 174 12.68 2.14 -11.63
CA THR A 174 11.45 1.47 -12.06
C THR A 174 10.55 1.10 -10.89
N ARG A 175 9.25 1.16 -11.14
CA ARG A 175 8.20 0.68 -10.23
C ARG A 175 7.11 0.00 -11.04
N SER A 176 6.49 -0.98 -10.42
CA SER A 176 5.27 -1.58 -10.93
C SER A 176 4.05 -1.02 -10.20
N PHE A 177 2.96 -0.79 -10.92
CA PHE A 177 1.76 -0.15 -10.37
C PHE A 177 0.54 -1.03 -10.61
N CYS A 178 -0.08 -1.50 -9.52
CA CYS A 178 -1.30 -2.28 -9.55
C CYS A 178 -2.52 -1.38 -9.34
N TYR A 179 -3.53 -1.52 -10.17
CA TYR A 179 -4.77 -0.79 -9.96
C TYR A 179 -5.57 -1.40 -8.81
N VAL A 180 -6.24 -0.56 -8.03
CA VAL A 180 -6.88 -0.97 -6.77
C VAL A 180 -7.91 -2.08 -6.92
N SER A 181 -8.68 -2.15 -8.02
CA SER A 181 -9.65 -3.24 -8.21
C SER A 181 -8.97 -4.60 -8.39
N ASP A 182 -7.82 -4.64 -9.09
CA ASP A 182 -7.04 -5.88 -9.24
C ASP A 182 -6.47 -6.33 -7.87
N LEU A 183 -5.99 -5.37 -7.04
CA LEU A 183 -5.57 -5.71 -5.68
C LEU A 183 -6.70 -6.29 -4.85
N ILE A 184 -7.89 -5.67 -4.87
CA ILE A 184 -9.05 -6.15 -4.09
C ILE A 184 -9.48 -7.54 -4.54
N ASP A 185 -9.54 -7.81 -5.85
CA ASP A 185 -9.80 -9.17 -6.37
C ASP A 185 -8.75 -10.18 -5.87
N GLY A 186 -7.47 -9.79 -5.85
CA GLY A 186 -6.40 -10.65 -5.33
C GLY A 186 -6.54 -10.95 -3.82
N LEU A 187 -6.89 -9.95 -3.01
CA LEU A 187 -7.11 -10.13 -1.58
C LEU A 187 -8.35 -10.99 -1.30
N ASP A 188 -9.45 -10.79 -2.05
CA ASP A 188 -10.67 -11.57 -1.93
C ASP A 188 -10.42 -13.05 -2.29
N ARG A 189 -9.79 -13.31 -3.44
CA ARG A 189 -9.41 -14.69 -3.82
C ARG A 189 -8.48 -15.34 -2.80
N MET A 190 -7.55 -14.58 -2.24
CA MET A 190 -6.65 -15.09 -1.21
C MET A 190 -7.41 -15.44 0.08
N MET A 191 -8.32 -14.59 0.54
CA MET A 191 -9.16 -14.87 1.70
C MET A 191 -9.99 -16.15 1.49
N ASN A 192 -10.56 -16.31 0.31
CA ASN A 192 -11.41 -17.45 -0.06
C ASN A 192 -10.64 -18.70 -0.56
N SER A 193 -9.31 -18.66 -0.60
CA SER A 193 -8.49 -19.80 -1.02
C SER A 193 -8.49 -20.94 0.01
N PRO A 194 -8.12 -22.19 -0.38
CA PRO A 194 -7.98 -23.32 0.53
C PRO A 194 -7.11 -23.00 1.75
N GLU A 195 -7.33 -23.70 2.85
CA GLU A 195 -6.69 -23.39 4.14
C GLU A 195 -5.16 -23.54 4.13
N ASP A 196 -4.65 -24.44 3.31
CA ASP A 196 -3.21 -24.68 3.11
C ASP A 196 -2.52 -23.57 2.30
N VAL A 197 -3.28 -22.77 1.56
CA VAL A 197 -2.77 -21.58 0.86
C VAL A 197 -2.61 -20.42 1.85
N THR A 198 -1.52 -20.40 2.58
CA THR A 198 -1.25 -19.39 3.63
C THR A 198 -0.50 -18.16 3.13
N GLY A 199 0.24 -18.29 2.05
CA GLY A 199 1.22 -17.30 1.60
C GLY A 199 2.61 -17.50 2.25
N PRO A 200 3.50 -16.47 2.22
CA PRO A 200 3.20 -15.17 1.62
C PRO A 200 2.94 -15.29 0.12
N ILE A 201 2.06 -14.45 -0.43
CA ILE A 201 1.80 -14.35 -1.87
C ILE A 201 1.94 -12.90 -2.30
N ASN A 202 2.70 -12.66 -3.36
CA ASN A 202 2.84 -11.35 -3.98
C ASN A 202 1.56 -10.97 -4.73
N ILE A 203 0.98 -9.82 -4.39
CA ILE A 203 -0.14 -9.22 -5.11
C ILE A 203 0.31 -7.88 -5.68
N GLY A 204 0.45 -7.82 -7.00
CA GLY A 204 0.95 -6.64 -7.69
C GLY A 204 0.98 -6.82 -9.21
N ASN A 205 1.25 -5.76 -9.94
CA ASN A 205 1.39 -5.82 -11.40
C ASN A 205 2.87 -6.05 -11.75
N PRO A 206 3.23 -7.09 -12.53
CA PRO A 206 4.63 -7.35 -12.89
C PRO A 206 5.17 -6.38 -13.96
N ARG A 207 4.32 -5.55 -14.58
CA ARG A 207 4.79 -4.59 -15.57
C ARG A 207 5.43 -3.37 -14.92
N GLU A 208 6.69 -3.13 -15.26
CA GLU A 208 7.45 -1.99 -14.76
C GLU A 208 7.32 -0.76 -15.66
N PHE A 209 7.40 0.39 -15.01
CA PHE A 209 7.51 1.69 -15.64
C PHE A 209 8.56 2.51 -14.91
N THR A 210 9.30 3.33 -15.64
CA THR A 210 10.14 4.35 -15.02
C THR A 210 9.26 5.45 -14.40
N ILE A 211 9.80 6.14 -13.42
CA ILE A 211 9.09 7.30 -12.82
C ILE A 211 8.87 8.40 -13.85
N LEU A 212 9.80 8.52 -14.82
CA LEU A 212 9.66 9.46 -15.94
C LEU A 212 8.48 9.09 -16.85
N GLU A 213 8.36 7.81 -17.27
CA GLU A 213 7.23 7.33 -18.09
C GLU A 213 5.89 7.54 -17.39
N LEU A 214 5.81 7.33 -16.06
CA LEU A 214 4.61 7.62 -15.27
C LEU A 214 4.24 9.12 -15.36
N ALA A 215 5.22 10.01 -15.18
CA ALA A 215 4.99 11.46 -15.27
C ALA A 215 4.50 11.87 -16.67
N GLU A 216 5.12 11.36 -17.73
CA GLU A 216 4.74 11.62 -19.12
C GLU A 216 3.32 11.13 -19.42
N GLN A 217 2.94 9.93 -18.96
CA GLN A 217 1.58 9.41 -19.12
C GLN A 217 0.54 10.29 -18.41
N ILE A 218 0.82 10.73 -17.19
CA ILE A 218 -0.08 11.62 -16.44
C ILE A 218 -0.22 12.97 -17.15
N LEU A 219 0.88 13.58 -17.62
CA LEU A 219 0.84 14.82 -18.39
C LEU A 219 0.01 14.67 -19.66
N ALA A 220 0.20 13.57 -20.41
CA ALA A 220 -0.54 13.30 -21.63
C ALA A 220 -2.06 13.12 -21.36
N ILE A 221 -2.44 12.39 -20.31
CA ILE A 221 -3.85 12.14 -20.00
C ILE A 221 -4.54 13.41 -19.47
N THR A 222 -3.85 14.19 -18.62
CA THR A 222 -4.41 15.44 -18.05
C THR A 222 -4.37 16.61 -19.01
N GLY A 223 -3.58 16.54 -20.09
CA GLY A 223 -3.30 17.68 -20.98
C GLY A 223 -2.52 18.80 -20.29
N SER A 224 -1.90 18.51 -19.14
CA SER A 224 -1.16 19.51 -18.35
C SER A 224 0.14 19.94 -19.05
N LYS A 225 0.47 21.23 -18.90
CA LYS A 225 1.74 21.82 -19.36
C LYS A 225 2.77 21.96 -18.25
N SER A 226 2.57 21.26 -17.12
CA SER A 226 3.48 21.24 -15.99
C SER A 226 4.88 20.78 -16.41
N LYS A 227 5.92 21.47 -15.93
CA LYS A 227 7.31 21.09 -16.21
C LYS A 227 7.74 20.00 -15.23
N ILE A 228 8.59 19.09 -15.68
CA ILE A 228 9.26 18.11 -14.82
C ILE A 228 10.49 18.78 -14.21
N VAL A 229 10.62 18.67 -12.87
CA VAL A 229 11.74 19.19 -12.08
C VAL A 229 12.37 18.04 -11.31
N LYS A 230 13.71 17.97 -11.34
CA LYS A 230 14.48 16.92 -10.67
C LYS A 230 14.98 17.38 -9.31
N HIS A 231 14.91 16.48 -8.32
CA HIS A 231 15.43 16.68 -6.97
C HIS A 231 16.38 15.53 -6.59
N PRO A 232 17.28 15.71 -5.59
CA PRO A 232 18.13 14.62 -5.10
C PRO A 232 17.31 13.41 -4.63
N LEU A 233 17.83 12.21 -4.85
CA LEU A 233 17.19 10.97 -4.34
C LEU A 233 17.16 10.96 -2.81
N PRO A 234 16.04 10.53 -2.18
CA PRO A 234 16.00 10.25 -0.76
C PRO A 234 16.91 9.06 -0.40
N GLU A 235 17.37 9.03 0.86
CA GLU A 235 18.07 7.87 1.41
C GLU A 235 17.16 6.62 1.45
N ASP A 236 17.76 5.44 1.26
CA ASP A 236 17.10 4.13 1.32
C ASP A 236 15.93 3.95 0.33
N ASP A 237 15.84 4.74 -0.78
CA ASP A 237 14.83 4.49 -1.80
C ASP A 237 15.24 3.33 -2.72
N PRO A 238 14.50 2.20 -2.76
CA PRO A 238 14.87 1.05 -3.58
C PRO A 238 15.00 1.41 -5.06
N LYS A 239 16.01 0.86 -5.74
CA LYS A 239 16.27 1.17 -7.15
C LYS A 239 15.22 0.57 -8.08
N GLN A 240 14.73 -0.65 -7.76
CA GLN A 240 13.76 -1.37 -8.59
C GLN A 240 12.85 -2.24 -7.71
N ARG A 241 11.59 -2.40 -8.14
CA ARG A 241 10.62 -3.22 -7.42
C ARG A 241 9.58 -3.79 -8.37
N GLN A 242 9.64 -5.11 -8.58
CA GLN A 242 8.78 -5.85 -9.48
C GLN A 242 8.35 -7.18 -8.83
N PRO A 243 7.04 -7.47 -8.68
CA PRO A 243 6.61 -8.76 -8.16
C PRO A 243 6.84 -9.90 -9.15
N ASP A 244 7.35 -11.03 -8.68
CA ASP A 244 7.03 -12.31 -9.31
C ASP A 244 5.64 -12.72 -8.81
N ILE A 245 4.69 -12.92 -9.72
CA ILE A 245 3.30 -13.27 -9.40
C ILE A 245 2.95 -14.73 -9.73
N THR A 246 3.96 -15.56 -9.99
CA THR A 246 3.78 -16.97 -10.36
C THR A 246 2.93 -17.74 -9.33
N LEU A 247 3.13 -17.49 -8.03
CA LEU A 247 2.33 -18.12 -6.98
C LEU A 247 0.88 -17.61 -6.98
N ALA A 248 0.65 -16.31 -7.20
CA ALA A 248 -0.71 -15.76 -7.30
C ALA A 248 -1.47 -16.35 -8.49
N GLU A 249 -0.83 -16.48 -9.65
CA GLU A 249 -1.44 -17.14 -10.82
C GLU A 249 -1.77 -18.62 -10.54
N LYS A 250 -0.83 -19.35 -9.98
CA LYS A 250 -0.96 -20.80 -9.73
C LYS A 250 -1.97 -21.13 -8.63
N LEU A 251 -1.94 -20.41 -7.51
CA LEU A 251 -2.69 -20.76 -6.30
C LEU A 251 -4.05 -20.05 -6.21
N LEU A 252 -4.14 -18.84 -6.78
CA LEU A 252 -5.35 -18.02 -6.71
C LEU A 252 -6.06 -17.87 -8.07
N GLY A 253 -5.43 -18.31 -9.18
CA GLY A 253 -5.92 -18.03 -10.53
C GLY A 253 -5.99 -16.53 -10.80
N TRP A 254 -5.13 -15.75 -10.16
CA TRP A 254 -5.17 -14.28 -10.19
C TRP A 254 -4.03 -13.69 -10.99
N ARG A 255 -4.36 -12.67 -11.78
CA ARG A 255 -3.41 -11.75 -12.43
C ARG A 255 -4.04 -10.36 -12.54
N PRO A 256 -3.23 -9.28 -12.55
CA PRO A 256 -3.75 -7.94 -12.80
C PRO A 256 -4.23 -7.83 -14.24
N THR A 257 -5.32 -7.10 -14.44
CA THR A 257 -5.98 -6.95 -15.75
C THR A 257 -6.02 -5.49 -16.22
N ILE A 258 -5.84 -4.54 -15.32
CA ILE A 258 -5.94 -3.10 -15.63
C ILE A 258 -4.55 -2.54 -15.91
N GLU A 259 -4.36 -2.12 -17.15
CA GLU A 259 -3.15 -1.44 -17.61
C GLU A 259 -3.00 -0.05 -16.97
N LEU A 260 -1.75 0.44 -16.80
CA LEU A 260 -1.45 1.70 -16.12
C LEU A 260 -2.23 2.88 -16.72
N ALA A 261 -2.22 3.04 -18.05
CA ALA A 261 -2.91 4.13 -18.70
C ALA A 261 -4.43 4.12 -18.46
N GLU A 262 -5.04 2.94 -18.44
CA GLU A 262 -6.48 2.80 -18.14
C GLU A 262 -6.77 3.10 -16.66
N GLY A 263 -5.98 2.56 -15.75
CA GLY A 263 -6.10 2.86 -14.32
C GLY A 263 -5.93 4.35 -14.00
N LEU A 264 -5.00 5.04 -14.69
CA LEU A 264 -4.82 6.49 -14.56
C LEU A 264 -6.06 7.25 -15.05
N ARG A 265 -6.66 6.87 -16.19
CA ARG A 265 -7.89 7.49 -16.68
C ARG A 265 -9.06 7.34 -15.71
N ARG A 266 -9.14 6.22 -14.98
CA ARG A 266 -10.15 5.99 -13.93
C ARG A 266 -9.84 6.73 -12.63
N THR A 267 -8.56 7.00 -12.35
CA THR A 267 -8.10 7.63 -11.10
C THR A 267 -8.16 9.16 -11.16
N ILE A 268 -7.74 9.77 -12.28
CA ILE A 268 -7.63 11.22 -12.43
C ILE A 268 -8.94 11.95 -12.16
N PRO A 269 -10.13 11.52 -12.66
CA PRO A 269 -11.40 12.21 -12.39
C PRO A 269 -11.74 12.33 -10.91
N TYR A 270 -11.36 11.34 -10.08
CA TYR A 270 -11.53 11.42 -8.63
C TYR A 270 -10.72 12.59 -8.04
N PHE A 271 -9.45 12.74 -8.43
CA PHE A 271 -8.62 13.84 -7.96
C PHE A 271 -9.10 15.20 -8.49
N GLU A 272 -9.59 15.27 -9.74
CA GLU A 272 -10.19 16.50 -10.29
C GLU A 272 -11.39 16.95 -9.45
N ALA A 273 -12.31 16.04 -9.14
CA ALA A 273 -13.48 16.33 -8.32
C ALA A 273 -13.06 16.81 -6.91
N LEU A 274 -12.10 16.11 -6.30
CA LEU A 274 -11.59 16.43 -4.97
C LEU A 274 -10.92 17.81 -4.92
N LEU A 275 -10.10 18.15 -5.92
CA LEU A 275 -9.43 19.43 -6.02
C LEU A 275 -10.38 20.59 -6.32
N ARG A 276 -11.46 20.36 -7.08
CA ARG A 276 -12.52 21.38 -7.29
C ARG A 276 -13.24 21.71 -5.98
N GLU A 277 -13.50 20.71 -5.16
CA GLU A 277 -14.23 20.86 -3.89
C GLU A 277 -13.37 21.50 -2.80
N HIS A 278 -12.09 21.18 -2.73
CA HIS A 278 -11.22 21.54 -1.60
C HIS A 278 -9.91 22.26 -2.01
N GLY A 279 -9.79 22.72 -3.26
CA GLY A 279 -8.51 23.09 -3.89
C GLY A 279 -7.62 24.03 -3.10
N LYS A 280 -8.13 25.10 -2.48
CA LYS A 280 -7.30 26.04 -1.73
C LYS A 280 -6.67 25.41 -0.48
N ASN A 281 -7.46 24.70 0.32
CA ASN A 281 -6.98 24.05 1.55
C ASN A 281 -6.02 22.88 1.28
N LEU A 282 -6.18 22.18 0.13
CA LEU A 282 -5.31 21.08 -0.26
C LEU A 282 -3.98 21.60 -0.82
N GLN A 283 -3.98 22.68 -1.60
CA GLN A 283 -2.76 23.32 -2.07
C GLN A 283 -1.84 23.73 -0.92
N GLU A 284 -2.39 24.37 0.10
CA GLU A 284 -1.62 24.78 1.29
C GLU A 284 -1.00 23.57 2.01
N ARG A 285 -1.75 22.47 2.17
CA ARG A 285 -1.26 21.24 2.80
C ARG A 285 -0.16 20.54 1.99
N MET A 286 -0.30 20.48 0.67
CA MET A 286 0.69 19.87 -0.22
C MET A 286 2.00 20.68 -0.27
N ILE A 287 1.92 22.02 -0.19
CA ILE A 287 3.08 22.91 -0.14
C ILE A 287 3.80 22.82 1.23
N MET A 288 3.06 22.57 2.31
CA MET A 288 3.61 22.47 3.67
C MET A 288 4.23 21.10 4.00
N GLN A 289 4.08 20.08 3.13
CA GLN A 289 4.74 18.80 3.38
C GLN A 289 6.23 18.91 3.04
N PRO A 290 7.15 18.79 4.01
CA PRO A 290 8.55 18.66 3.69
C PRO A 290 8.77 17.41 2.85
N ALA A 291 9.66 17.49 1.86
CA ALA A 291 10.11 16.33 1.10
C ALA A 291 10.50 15.21 2.09
N ALA A 292 10.05 13.99 1.84
CA ALA A 292 10.43 12.82 2.63
C ALA A 292 11.97 12.79 2.72
N GLY A 293 12.53 12.98 3.90
CA GLY A 293 13.99 13.01 4.14
C GLY A 293 14.56 14.32 4.70
N SER A 294 13.76 15.35 4.99
CA SER A 294 14.25 16.65 5.49
C SER A 294 14.00 16.88 7.00
N ARG A 295 14.11 15.85 7.84
CA ARG A 295 14.24 16.01 9.30
C ARG A 295 15.34 15.13 9.84
#